data_b260b5efc158175e3c6e929f51e66793
#
_entry.id   b260b5efc158175e3c6e929f51e66793
#
_cell.length_a   1.000
_cell.length_b   1.000
_cell.length_c   1.000
_cell.angle_alpha   90.00
_cell.angle_beta   90.00
_cell.angle_gamma   90.00
#
_symmetry.space_group_name_H-M   'P 1'
#
loop_
_entity.id
_entity.type
_entity.pdbx_description
1 polymer ?
#
loop_
_entity_poly.entity_id
_entity_poly.type
_entity_poly.pdbx_seq_one_letter_code
_entity_poly.pdbx_strand_id
1 'polypeptide(L)'
;MVPTFRIREAADLIGVSDDTLRRWADEGRVETTTDASGRRAIGGVELARFACELAESGDPADARAVVGHSVRNRFSGLVSRVIRDTVMAQVEIQAGPHRFVSLLSREAADELGLEPGVLAVAAIKATNVSVEIPAIQ
;
A
#
# COMPACT_ATOMS: atom_id res chain seq x y z
N MET A 1 9.64 -9.91 20.59
CA MET A 1 8.49 -9.13 21.09
C MET A 1 7.70 -8.59 19.93
N VAL A 2 6.39 -8.83 19.93
CA VAL A 2 5.51 -8.33 18.88
C VAL A 2 5.18 -6.85 19.17
N PRO A 3 5.40 -5.94 18.21
CA PRO A 3 5.09 -4.53 18.43
C PRO A 3 3.59 -4.30 18.52
N THR A 4 3.21 -3.23 19.23
CA THR A 4 1.86 -2.71 19.23
C THR A 4 1.85 -1.31 18.62
N PHE A 5 0.76 -0.94 17.98
CA PHE A 5 0.62 0.36 17.34
C PHE A 5 -0.60 1.08 17.92
N ARG A 6 -0.43 2.35 18.25
CA ARG A 6 -1.57 3.19 18.62
C ARG A 6 -2.50 3.33 17.42
N ILE A 7 -3.76 3.64 17.69
CA ILE A 7 -4.79 3.73 16.63
C ILE A 7 -4.33 4.66 15.49
N ARG A 8 -3.74 5.81 15.81
CA ARG A 8 -3.27 6.74 14.79
C ARG A 8 -2.16 6.17 13.91
N GLU A 9 -1.17 5.55 14.55
CA GLU A 9 -0.07 4.90 13.83
C GLU A 9 -0.58 3.75 12.95
N ALA A 10 -1.48 2.94 13.51
CA ALA A 10 -2.07 1.82 12.78
C ALA A 10 -2.87 2.30 11.57
N ALA A 11 -3.66 3.36 11.72
CA ALA A 11 -4.43 3.95 10.64
C ALA A 11 -3.52 4.44 9.51
N ASP A 12 -2.42 5.12 9.85
CA ASP A 12 -1.44 5.56 8.86
C ASP A 12 -0.82 4.37 8.11
N LEU A 13 -0.50 3.29 8.82
CA LEU A 13 0.10 2.10 8.21
C LEU A 13 -0.82 1.39 7.22
N ILE A 14 -2.12 1.39 7.46
CA ILE A 14 -3.08 0.72 6.58
C ILE A 14 -3.81 1.70 5.63
N GLY A 15 -3.48 2.99 5.69
CA GLY A 15 -3.97 3.98 4.74
C GLY A 15 -5.40 4.45 4.96
N VAL A 16 -5.87 4.48 6.20
CA VAL A 16 -7.21 4.96 6.56
C VAL A 16 -7.14 6.07 7.60
N SER A 17 -8.25 6.77 7.83
CA SER A 17 -8.32 7.78 8.88
C SER A 17 -8.43 7.14 10.28
N ASP A 18 -8.01 7.90 11.29
CA ASP A 18 -8.14 7.49 12.69
C ASP A 18 -9.59 7.12 13.04
N ASP A 19 -10.52 7.96 12.60
CA ASP A 19 -11.95 7.77 12.89
C ASP A 19 -12.49 6.48 12.25
N THR A 20 -12.06 6.19 11.04
CA THR A 20 -12.43 4.96 10.36
C THR A 20 -11.94 3.72 11.12
N LEU A 21 -10.68 3.75 11.55
CA LEU A 21 -10.11 2.62 12.28
C LEU A 21 -10.75 2.46 13.67
N ARG A 22 -11.03 3.56 14.38
CA ARG A 22 -11.74 3.52 15.65
C ARG A 22 -13.13 2.92 15.51
N ARG A 23 -13.85 3.30 14.46
CA ARG A 23 -15.17 2.74 14.17
C ARG A 23 -15.09 1.23 13.96
N TRP A 24 -14.13 0.77 13.15
CA TRP A 24 -13.94 -0.66 12.91
C TRP A 24 -13.56 -1.43 14.18
N ALA A 25 -12.74 -0.83 15.02
CA ALA A 25 -12.38 -1.40 16.31
C ALA A 25 -13.60 -1.51 17.25
N ASP A 26 -14.44 -0.47 17.26
CA ASP A 26 -15.67 -0.45 18.07
C ASP A 26 -16.69 -1.48 17.57
N GLU A 27 -16.71 -1.73 16.26
CA GLU A 27 -17.57 -2.75 15.64
C GLU A 27 -17.03 -4.18 15.80
N GLY A 28 -15.85 -4.34 16.39
CA GLY A 28 -15.24 -5.65 16.59
C GLY A 28 -14.57 -6.25 15.36
N ARG A 29 -14.38 -5.48 14.30
CA ARG A 29 -13.72 -5.94 13.06
C ARG A 29 -12.22 -6.15 13.22
N VAL A 30 -11.62 -5.45 14.15
CA VAL A 30 -10.20 -5.56 14.49
C VAL A 30 -10.08 -5.62 16.01
N GLU A 31 -9.29 -6.57 16.51
CA GLU A 31 -9.07 -6.71 17.95
C GLU A 31 -8.07 -5.65 18.43
N THR A 32 -8.40 -5.06 19.58
CA THR A 32 -7.53 -4.08 20.21
C THR A 32 -6.94 -4.62 21.50
N THR A 33 -5.83 -4.04 21.90
CA THR A 33 -5.17 -4.32 23.17
C THR A 33 -4.85 -3.00 23.85
N THR A 34 -4.20 -3.06 24.98
CA THR A 34 -3.75 -1.89 25.72
C THR A 34 -2.22 -1.90 25.73
N ASP A 35 -1.62 -0.77 25.39
CA ASP A 35 -0.17 -0.64 25.42
C ASP A 35 0.36 -0.44 26.84
N ALA A 36 1.68 -0.33 26.99
CA ALA A 36 2.33 -0.17 28.28
C ALA A 36 1.90 1.10 29.03
N SER A 37 1.39 2.11 28.30
CA SER A 37 0.91 3.37 28.89
C SER A 37 -0.61 3.35 29.18
N GLY A 38 -1.28 2.24 28.97
CA GLY A 38 -2.71 2.09 29.20
C GLY A 38 -3.59 2.62 28.08
N ARG A 39 -3.04 2.91 26.91
CA ARG A 39 -3.77 3.40 25.75
C ARG A 39 -4.20 2.28 24.83
N ARG A 40 -5.30 2.49 24.15
CA ARG A 40 -5.81 1.55 23.16
C ARG A 40 -4.81 1.41 22.00
N ALA A 41 -4.50 0.18 21.65
CA ALA A 41 -3.53 -0.14 20.60
C ALA A 41 -3.96 -1.39 19.84
N ILE A 42 -3.31 -1.65 18.73
CA ILE A 42 -3.51 -2.86 17.92
C ILE A 42 -2.18 -3.59 17.85
N GLY A 43 -2.19 -4.88 18.17
CA GLY A 43 -1.01 -5.71 18.02
C GLY A 43 -0.59 -5.82 16.56
N GLY A 44 0.72 -5.89 16.32
CA GLY A 44 1.27 -5.94 14.95
C GLY A 44 0.75 -7.13 14.15
N VAL A 45 0.59 -8.29 14.78
CA VAL A 45 0.03 -9.49 14.13
C VAL A 45 -1.42 -9.28 13.69
N GLU A 46 -2.23 -8.71 14.58
CA GLU A 46 -3.63 -8.43 14.26
C GLU A 46 -3.74 -7.36 13.18
N LEU A 47 -2.92 -6.33 13.24
CA LEU A 47 -2.92 -5.27 12.22
C LEU A 47 -2.55 -5.82 10.84
N ALA A 48 -1.57 -6.71 10.77
CA ALA A 48 -1.19 -7.37 9.52
C ALA A 48 -2.32 -8.24 8.97
N ARG A 49 -2.98 -9.02 9.84
CA ARG A 49 -4.13 -9.82 9.45
C ARG A 49 -5.26 -8.95 8.90
N PHE A 50 -5.58 -7.86 9.59
CA PHE A 50 -6.63 -6.94 9.18
C PHE A 50 -6.29 -6.23 7.87
N ALA A 51 -5.03 -5.83 7.68
CA ALA A 51 -4.57 -5.24 6.42
C ALA A 51 -4.76 -6.22 5.24
N CYS A 52 -4.45 -7.50 5.44
CA CYS A 52 -4.69 -8.53 4.43
C CYS A 52 -6.18 -8.70 4.14
N GLU A 53 -7.01 -8.71 5.17
CA GLU A 53 -8.47 -8.79 5.02
C GLU A 53 -9.03 -7.61 4.23
N LEU A 54 -8.57 -6.40 4.51
CA LEU A 54 -8.98 -5.21 3.76
C LEU A 54 -8.58 -5.30 2.29
N ALA A 55 -7.38 -5.80 2.02
CA ALA A 55 -6.88 -5.97 0.66
C ALA A 55 -7.72 -6.99 -0.13
N GLU A 56 -8.12 -8.09 0.53
CA GLU A 56 -8.97 -9.12 -0.08
C GLU A 56 -10.39 -8.64 -0.35
N SER A 57 -10.91 -7.75 0.49
CA SER A 57 -12.26 -7.17 0.33
C SER A 57 -12.28 -6.00 -0.65
N GLY A 58 -11.14 -5.64 -1.24
CA GLY A 58 -11.06 -4.62 -2.27
C GLY A 58 -11.90 -4.98 -3.49
N ASP A 59 -12.35 -3.95 -4.23
CA ASP A 59 -13.23 -4.11 -5.37
C ASP A 59 -12.64 -5.10 -6.38
N PRO A 60 -13.37 -6.16 -6.75
CA PRO A 60 -12.94 -7.11 -7.80
C PRO A 60 -12.58 -6.44 -9.13
N ALA A 61 -13.07 -5.23 -9.38
CA ALA A 61 -12.70 -4.46 -10.57
C ALA A 61 -11.20 -4.12 -10.60
N ASP A 62 -10.56 -4.06 -9.45
CA ASP A 62 -9.10 -3.88 -9.35
C ASP A 62 -8.33 -5.18 -9.62
N ALA A 63 -9.02 -6.30 -9.57
CA ALA A 63 -8.47 -7.61 -9.87
C ALA A 63 -8.62 -7.95 -11.36
N ARG A 64 -8.26 -7.01 -12.23
CA ARG A 64 -8.20 -7.32 -13.65
C ARG A 64 -7.23 -8.46 -13.88
N ALA A 65 -7.79 -9.52 -14.41
CA ALA A 65 -7.09 -10.76 -14.64
C ALA A 65 -5.80 -10.54 -15.39
N VAL A 66 -4.71 -10.57 -14.68
CA VAL A 66 -3.42 -10.74 -15.31
C VAL A 66 -3.19 -12.24 -15.40
N VAL A 67 -3.26 -12.75 -16.60
CA VAL A 67 -3.05 -14.16 -16.85
C VAL A 67 -1.54 -14.43 -16.89
N GLY A 68 -1.06 -15.12 -15.88
CA GLY A 68 0.24 -15.77 -15.95
C GLY A 68 1.48 -14.91 -15.78
N HIS A 69 1.68 -14.26 -14.64
CA HIS A 69 3.00 -13.71 -14.33
C HIS A 69 3.44 -14.01 -12.90
N SER A 70 4.75 -13.84 -12.68
CA SER A 70 5.42 -14.19 -11.44
C SER A 70 5.46 -13.04 -10.41
N VAL A 71 4.70 -11.99 -10.62
CA VAL A 71 4.71 -10.81 -9.74
C VAL A 71 3.70 -10.99 -8.62
N ARG A 72 4.16 -10.91 -7.37
CA ARG A 72 3.31 -11.08 -6.18
C ARG A 72 2.99 -9.77 -5.48
N ASN A 73 3.75 -8.71 -5.74
CA ASN A 73 3.60 -7.42 -5.10
C ASN A 73 2.94 -6.45 -6.08
N ARG A 74 1.67 -6.13 -5.85
CA ARG A 74 0.88 -5.27 -6.72
C ARG A 74 0.15 -4.23 -5.89
N PHE A 75 0.25 -2.97 -6.30
CA PHE A 75 -0.36 -1.84 -5.61
C PHE A 75 -1.11 -0.98 -6.62
N SER A 76 -2.42 -0.90 -6.47
CA SER A 76 -3.26 -0.04 -7.32
C SER A 76 -3.19 1.39 -6.83
N GLY A 77 -3.00 2.32 -7.75
CA GLY A 77 -2.92 3.73 -7.43
C GLY A 77 -3.15 4.61 -8.64
N LEU A 78 -2.90 5.89 -8.45
CA LEU A 78 -3.03 6.89 -9.51
C LEU A 78 -1.65 7.39 -9.92
N VAL A 79 -1.44 7.54 -11.21
CA VAL A 79 -0.24 8.23 -11.70
C VAL A 79 -0.31 9.68 -11.24
N SER A 80 0.72 10.12 -10.53
CA SER A 80 0.80 11.48 -9.99
C SER A 80 1.72 12.39 -10.81
N ARG A 81 2.73 11.80 -11.45
CA ARG A 81 3.70 12.57 -12.22
C ARG A 81 4.36 11.70 -13.28
N VAL A 82 4.60 12.28 -14.44
CA VAL A 82 5.36 11.62 -15.51
C VAL A 82 6.39 12.60 -16.04
N ILE A 83 7.66 12.19 -16.03
CA ILE A 83 8.76 12.95 -16.59
C ILE A 83 9.32 12.14 -17.75
N ARG A 84 9.32 12.72 -18.94
CA ARG A 84 9.83 12.07 -20.15
C ARG A 84 11.06 12.78 -20.69
N ASP A 85 12.05 12.01 -21.11
CA ASP A 85 13.09 12.49 -22.02
C ASP A 85 12.96 11.74 -23.36
N THR A 86 14.00 11.77 -24.17
CA THR A 86 13.95 11.16 -25.51
C THR A 86 13.82 9.63 -25.45
N VAL A 87 14.36 8.99 -24.43
CA VAL A 87 14.48 7.53 -24.34
C VAL A 87 13.72 6.95 -23.16
N MET A 88 13.73 7.64 -22.03
CA MET A 88 13.21 7.13 -20.75
C MET A 88 12.05 7.97 -20.23
N ALA A 89 11.29 7.38 -19.34
CA ALA A 89 10.28 8.07 -18.56
C ALA A 89 10.38 7.66 -17.09
N GLN A 90 10.15 8.62 -16.21
CA GLN A 90 9.97 8.37 -14.78
C GLN A 90 8.50 8.57 -14.47
N VAL A 91 7.87 7.55 -13.93
CA VAL A 91 6.45 7.57 -13.58
C VAL A 91 6.31 7.42 -12.08
N GLU A 92 5.57 8.33 -11.46
CA GLU A 92 5.25 8.27 -10.05
C GLU A 92 3.80 7.85 -9.88
N ILE A 93 3.58 6.86 -8.99
CA ILE A 93 2.27 6.31 -8.68
C ILE A 93 2.01 6.49 -7.20
N GLN A 94 0.89 7.10 -6.85
CA GLN A 94 0.44 7.23 -5.47
C GLN A 94 -0.58 6.14 -5.18
N ALA A 95 -0.22 5.19 -4.34
CA ALA A 95 -1.08 4.09 -3.91
C ALA A 95 -1.33 4.21 -2.40
N GLY A 96 -2.50 4.74 -2.01
CA GLY A 96 -2.77 5.08 -0.62
C GLY A 96 -1.71 6.07 -0.11
N PRO A 97 -1.08 5.83 1.05
CA PRO A 97 -0.03 6.70 1.57
C PRO A 97 1.34 6.43 0.93
N HIS A 98 1.44 5.50 -0.02
CA HIS A 98 2.71 5.06 -0.58
C HIS A 98 2.95 5.63 -1.97
N ARG A 99 4.18 6.12 -2.18
CA ARG A 99 4.66 6.63 -3.46
C ARG A 99 5.59 5.60 -4.10
N PHE A 100 5.28 5.23 -5.31
CA PHE A 100 6.13 4.34 -6.11
C PHE A 100 6.72 5.12 -7.27
N VAL A 101 7.99 4.88 -7.56
CA VAL A 101 8.69 5.49 -8.69
C VAL A 101 9.14 4.37 -9.62
N SER A 102 8.76 4.46 -10.88
CA SER A 102 9.16 3.51 -11.91
C SER A 102 9.95 4.23 -13.01
N LEU A 103 11.03 3.62 -13.43
CA LEU A 103 11.76 4.03 -14.61
C LEU A 103 11.49 3.02 -15.71
N LEU A 104 10.98 3.50 -16.83
CA LEU A 104 10.66 2.67 -17.99
C LEU A 104 11.01 3.42 -19.27
N SER A 105 10.94 2.75 -20.40
CA SER A 105 11.17 3.42 -21.67
C SER A 105 10.04 4.40 -21.97
N ARG A 106 10.37 5.50 -22.63
CA ARG A 106 9.36 6.47 -23.07
C ARG A 106 8.32 5.81 -23.96
N GLU A 107 8.75 4.90 -24.84
CA GLU A 107 7.85 4.14 -25.69
C GLU A 107 6.81 3.36 -24.87
N ALA A 108 7.25 2.65 -23.82
CA ALA A 108 6.35 1.90 -22.96
C ALA A 108 5.37 2.82 -22.22
N ALA A 109 5.83 3.96 -21.70
CA ALA A 109 4.98 4.95 -21.05
C ALA A 109 3.90 5.49 -22.00
N ASP A 110 4.27 5.76 -23.24
CA ASP A 110 3.34 6.24 -24.27
C ASP A 110 2.33 5.17 -24.68
N GLU A 111 2.78 3.93 -24.88
CA GLU A 111 1.91 2.80 -25.23
C GLU A 111 0.89 2.50 -24.11
N LEU A 112 1.30 2.60 -22.87
CA LEU A 112 0.43 2.39 -21.71
C LEU A 112 -0.46 3.59 -21.42
N GLY A 113 -0.23 4.72 -22.08
CA GLY A 113 -1.01 5.94 -21.85
C GLY A 113 -0.85 6.51 -20.45
N LEU A 114 0.36 6.45 -19.89
CA LEU A 114 0.62 6.90 -18.53
C LEU A 114 0.69 8.42 -18.47
N GLU A 115 -0.34 9.00 -17.89
CA GLU A 115 -0.49 10.44 -17.67
C GLU A 115 -1.01 10.67 -16.25
N PRO A 116 -0.78 11.85 -15.64
CA PRO A 116 -1.35 12.15 -14.33
C PRO A 116 -2.86 11.93 -14.30
N GLY A 117 -3.32 11.23 -13.25
CA GLY A 117 -4.73 10.89 -13.07
C GLY A 117 -5.13 9.51 -13.61
N VAL A 118 -4.27 8.84 -14.35
CA VAL A 118 -4.55 7.50 -14.87
C VAL A 118 -4.39 6.46 -13.75
N LEU A 119 -5.33 5.52 -13.69
CA LEU A 119 -5.23 4.39 -12.77
C LEU A 119 -4.13 3.45 -13.25
N ALA A 120 -3.23 3.08 -12.35
CA ALA A 120 -2.11 2.22 -12.66
C ALA A 120 -1.81 1.27 -11.51
N VAL A 121 -1.16 0.16 -11.82
CA VAL A 121 -0.73 -0.81 -10.83
C VAL A 121 0.80 -0.83 -10.79
N ALA A 122 1.37 -0.55 -9.63
CA ALA A 122 2.79 -0.75 -9.39
C ALA A 122 3.00 -2.23 -9.06
N ALA A 123 3.80 -2.92 -9.86
CA ALA A 123 4.07 -4.34 -9.70
C ALA A 123 5.57 -4.55 -9.50
N ILE A 124 5.93 -5.30 -8.45
CA ILE A 124 7.32 -5.51 -8.07
C ILE A 124 7.57 -6.99 -7.89
N LYS A 125 8.53 -7.54 -8.64
CA LYS A 125 8.94 -8.93 -8.44
C LYS A 125 9.48 -9.14 -7.04
N ALA A 126 9.12 -10.25 -6.42
CA ALA A 126 9.57 -10.58 -5.08
C ALA A 126 11.11 -10.55 -4.94
N THR A 127 11.82 -10.91 -5.99
CA THR A 127 13.29 -10.87 -6.03
C THR A 127 13.88 -9.45 -5.98
N ASN A 128 13.07 -8.43 -6.27
CA ASN A 128 13.49 -7.02 -6.28
C ASN A 128 13.05 -6.27 -5.03
N VAL A 129 12.41 -6.94 -4.09
CA VAL A 129 11.98 -6.31 -2.83
C VAL A 129 13.08 -6.45 -1.81
N SER A 130 13.63 -5.33 -1.35
CA SER A 130 14.58 -5.27 -0.24
C SER A 130 13.83 -5.11 1.07
N VAL A 131 14.37 -5.69 2.13
CA VAL A 131 13.77 -5.60 3.46
C VAL A 131 14.70 -4.81 4.37
N GLU A 132 14.15 -3.82 5.04
CA GLU A 132 14.86 -3.00 6.01
C GLU A 132 14.10 -3.02 7.33
N ILE A 133 14.82 -2.93 8.41
CA ILE A 133 14.23 -2.80 9.74
C ILE A 133 14.51 -1.38 10.22
N PRO A 134 13.47 -0.60 10.52
CA PRO A 134 13.69 0.78 10.97
C PRO A 134 14.38 0.79 12.32
N ALA A 135 15.21 1.82 12.53
CA ALA A 135 15.83 2.05 13.84
C ALA A 135 14.73 2.36 14.86
N ILE A 136 14.80 1.73 16.02
CA ILE A 136 13.88 1.98 17.13
C ILE A 136 14.34 3.27 17.81
N GLN A 137 13.48 4.25 17.85
CA GLN A 137 13.70 5.49 18.59
C GLN A 137 12.93 5.48 19.89
#